data_5e7862eb750d23888d36eb6cda6080b1
#
_entry.id   5e7862eb750d23888d36eb6cda6080b1
#
_cell.length_a   1.000
_cell.length_b   1.000
_cell.length_c   1.000
_cell.angle_alpha   90.00
_cell.angle_beta   90.00
_cell.angle_gamma   90.00
#
_symmetry.space_group_name_H-M   'P 1'
#
loop_
_entity.id
_entity.type
_entity.pdbx_description
1 polymer ?
#
loop_
_entity_poly.entity_id
_entity_poly.type
_entity_poly.pdbx_seq_one_letter_code
_entity_poly.pdbx_strand_id
1 'polypeptide(L)'
;MLQKSIVVGLLGLSLTGACVSASRPAMVAKPSGEALAVVDDVVKWTTQEKVEVAEVEYTDSNGASAGKAKMYENREKVHAVNIWYPVQGRQQLSDEEFFQIAGDQDNLDRTLKLRAKGEKQQKQGQYVMMGGGAAAVVGLVLTYAAGITPGYYLAMAGGVGVGGGYYWSMMGARMMSKDTHAVERADADRAAQQYNANLRPTVGYSGKF
;
A
#
# COMPACT_ATOMS: atom_id res chain seq x y z
N MET A 1 -11.10 -8.95 55.49
CA MET A 1 -11.80 -9.22 54.22
C MET A 1 -11.91 -7.91 53.45
N LEU A 2 -10.96 -7.64 52.54
CA LEU A 2 -10.99 -6.45 51.69
C LEU A 2 -11.49 -6.88 50.30
N GLN A 3 -12.69 -6.41 49.99
CA GLN A 3 -13.31 -6.61 48.68
C GLN A 3 -12.66 -5.59 47.72
N LYS A 4 -11.78 -6.08 46.81
CA LYS A 4 -11.22 -5.27 45.72
C LYS A 4 -12.20 -5.27 44.57
N SER A 5 -12.92 -4.16 44.45
CA SER A 5 -13.73 -3.89 43.27
C SER A 5 -12.79 -3.62 42.08
N ILE A 6 -12.71 -4.55 41.15
CA ILE A 6 -12.02 -4.35 39.88
C ILE A 6 -13.00 -3.69 38.91
N VAL A 7 -12.78 -2.38 38.68
CA VAL A 7 -13.44 -1.65 37.62
C VAL A 7 -12.75 -2.05 36.31
N VAL A 8 -13.38 -2.97 35.58
CA VAL A 8 -12.97 -3.29 34.21
C VAL A 8 -13.45 -2.15 33.31
N GLY A 9 -12.58 -1.17 33.06
CA GLY A 9 -12.82 -0.20 32.02
C GLY A 9 -12.75 -0.89 30.65
N LEU A 10 -13.91 -1.18 30.07
CA LEU A 10 -14.03 -1.55 28.67
C LEU A 10 -13.59 -0.35 27.81
N LEU A 11 -12.30 -0.33 27.43
CA LEU A 11 -11.81 0.49 26.31
C LEU A 11 -12.45 -0.07 25.05
N GLY A 12 -13.58 0.53 24.66
CA GLY A 12 -14.18 0.31 23.36
C GLY A 12 -13.23 0.81 22.27
N LEU A 13 -12.38 -0.07 21.77
CA LEU A 13 -11.73 0.12 20.47
C LEU A 13 -12.83 0.04 19.41
N SER A 14 -13.39 1.20 19.09
CA SER A 14 -14.18 1.37 17.87
C SER A 14 -13.23 1.24 16.67
N LEU A 15 -12.98 0.00 16.25
CA LEU A 15 -12.47 -0.31 14.92
C LEU A 15 -13.54 0.14 13.91
N THR A 16 -13.55 1.42 13.59
CA THR A 16 -14.21 1.90 12.38
C THR A 16 -13.41 1.35 11.21
N GLY A 17 -13.70 0.10 10.88
CA GLY A 17 -13.31 -0.48 9.61
C GLY A 17 -13.96 0.37 8.53
N ALA A 18 -13.21 1.29 7.96
CA ALA A 18 -13.57 1.88 6.68
C ALA A 18 -13.60 0.71 5.68
N CYS A 19 -14.78 0.13 5.52
CA CYS A 19 -15.08 -0.71 4.37
C CYS A 19 -14.95 0.21 3.16
N VAL A 20 -13.76 0.29 2.60
CA VAL A 20 -13.61 0.77 1.23
C VAL A 20 -14.27 -0.31 0.39
N SER A 21 -15.56 -0.14 0.15
CA SER A 21 -16.26 -0.86 -0.89
C SER A 21 -15.49 -0.56 -2.16
N ALA A 22 -14.79 -1.55 -2.70
CA ALA A 22 -14.31 -1.49 -4.06
C ALA A 22 -15.57 -1.35 -4.92
N SER A 23 -15.94 -0.10 -5.21
CA SER A 23 -17.00 0.17 -6.17
C SER A 23 -16.53 -0.45 -7.47
N ARG A 24 -17.26 -1.47 -7.95
CA ARG A 24 -17.10 -1.94 -9.32
C ARG A 24 -17.07 -0.70 -10.21
N PRO A 25 -16.10 -0.57 -11.10
CA PRO A 25 -16.07 0.56 -12.01
C PRO A 25 -17.43 0.65 -12.70
N ALA A 26 -18.04 1.82 -12.63
CA ALA A 26 -19.26 2.10 -13.36
C ALA A 26 -19.01 1.77 -14.83
N MET A 27 -19.99 1.13 -15.47
CA MET A 27 -19.89 0.78 -16.89
C MET A 27 -19.32 1.96 -17.66
N VAL A 28 -18.21 1.68 -18.34
CA VAL A 28 -17.45 2.68 -19.08
C VAL A 28 -18.34 3.43 -20.04
N ALA A 29 -18.29 4.75 -19.95
CA ALA A 29 -18.90 5.63 -20.90
C ALA A 29 -18.43 5.26 -22.33
N LYS A 30 -19.35 5.35 -23.30
CA LYS A 30 -19.04 5.14 -24.72
C LYS A 30 -17.76 5.90 -25.08
N PRO A 31 -16.89 5.33 -25.92
CA PRO A 31 -15.67 6.03 -26.33
C PRO A 31 -16.05 7.42 -26.84
N SER A 32 -15.48 8.44 -26.21
CA SER A 32 -15.77 9.85 -26.52
C SER A 32 -15.19 10.30 -27.86
N GLY A 33 -14.47 9.41 -28.53
CA GLY A 33 -13.71 9.73 -29.75
C GLY A 33 -12.40 10.49 -29.46
N GLU A 34 -12.08 10.71 -28.18
CA GLU A 34 -10.80 11.32 -27.77
C GLU A 34 -9.68 10.30 -27.78
N ALA A 35 -8.46 10.78 -28.12
CA ALA A 35 -7.27 9.94 -28.17
C ALA A 35 -6.87 9.45 -26.78
N LEU A 36 -6.39 8.20 -26.72
CA LEU A 36 -5.73 7.63 -25.57
C LEU A 36 -4.25 8.00 -25.56
N ALA A 37 -3.70 8.28 -24.40
CA ALA A 37 -2.28 8.50 -24.21
C ALA A 37 -1.80 7.95 -22.86
N VAL A 38 -0.49 7.74 -22.77
CA VAL A 38 0.20 7.41 -21.52
C VAL A 38 1.10 8.59 -21.19
N VAL A 39 0.94 9.13 -19.99
CA VAL A 39 1.67 10.30 -19.52
C VAL A 39 2.63 9.88 -18.42
N ASP A 40 3.87 10.35 -18.49
CA ASP A 40 4.86 10.17 -17.44
C ASP A 40 4.75 11.27 -16.40
N ASP A 41 4.94 10.90 -15.16
CA ASP A 41 5.08 11.82 -14.05
C ASP A 41 6.23 11.37 -13.14
N VAL A 42 6.75 12.31 -12.35
CA VAL A 42 7.85 12.06 -11.43
C VAL A 42 7.40 12.37 -10.02
N VAL A 43 7.08 11.32 -9.28
CA VAL A 43 6.77 11.48 -7.86
C VAL A 43 8.06 11.61 -7.07
N LYS A 44 8.20 12.73 -6.36
CA LYS A 44 9.34 13.02 -5.49
C LYS A 44 8.89 13.03 -4.03
N TRP A 45 9.66 12.37 -3.18
CA TRP A 45 9.47 12.47 -1.74
C TRP A 45 10.82 12.57 -1.04
N THR A 46 10.82 13.21 0.11
CA THR A 46 12.01 13.42 0.93
C THR A 46 11.95 12.53 2.16
N THR A 47 13.03 11.82 2.45
CA THR A 47 13.22 11.08 3.68
C THR A 47 14.39 11.67 4.45
N GLN A 48 14.30 11.65 5.79
CA GLN A 48 15.44 12.00 6.64
C GLN A 48 16.22 10.71 6.94
N GLU A 49 17.49 10.69 6.54
CA GLU A 49 18.42 9.60 6.82
C GLU A 49 19.42 10.05 7.88
N LYS A 50 19.62 9.25 8.91
CA LYS A 50 20.69 9.49 9.88
C LYS A 50 22.00 9.00 9.31
N VAL A 51 22.89 9.92 8.99
CA VAL A 51 24.21 9.62 8.46
C VAL A 51 25.22 9.81 9.58
N GLU A 52 26.06 8.79 9.81
CA GLU A 52 27.18 8.90 10.74
C GLU A 52 28.20 9.88 10.17
N VAL A 53 28.47 10.97 10.89
CA VAL A 53 29.36 12.04 10.42
C VAL A 53 30.68 12.06 11.15
N ALA A 54 30.76 11.52 12.39
CA ALA A 54 31.97 11.42 13.14
C ALA A 54 31.89 10.32 14.22
N GLU A 55 33.02 9.71 14.50
CA GLU A 55 33.23 8.89 15.68
C GLU A 55 34.16 9.63 16.61
N VAL A 56 33.72 9.88 17.86
CA VAL A 56 34.52 10.56 18.87
C VAL A 56 34.96 9.56 19.89
N GLU A 57 36.26 9.44 20.06
CA GLU A 57 36.86 8.62 21.10
C GLU A 57 37.06 9.45 22.37
N TYR A 58 36.56 8.99 23.48
CA TYR A 58 36.74 9.61 24.79
C TYR A 58 37.92 8.94 25.48
N THR A 59 38.83 9.77 25.97
CA THR A 59 39.94 9.31 26.83
C THR A 59 39.69 9.76 28.26
N ASP A 60 40.06 8.91 29.22
CA ASP A 60 40.06 9.27 30.63
C ASP A 60 41.21 10.24 30.97
N SER A 61 41.26 10.70 32.21
CA SER A 61 42.32 11.60 32.69
C SER A 61 43.75 11.01 32.63
N ASN A 62 43.87 9.71 32.45
CA ASN A 62 45.14 8.99 32.32
C ASN A 62 45.50 8.69 30.86
N GLY A 63 44.69 9.15 29.90
CA GLY A 63 44.91 8.94 28.46
C GLY A 63 44.48 7.57 27.96
N ALA A 64 43.77 6.76 28.78
CA ALA A 64 43.21 5.50 28.32
C ALA A 64 41.83 5.72 27.62
N SER A 65 41.55 4.91 26.61
CA SER A 65 40.25 4.99 25.91
C SER A 65 39.11 4.65 26.85
N ALA A 66 38.25 5.61 27.08
CA ALA A 66 37.06 5.49 27.94
C ALA A 66 35.80 5.07 27.18
N GLY A 67 35.87 5.08 25.83
CA GLY A 67 34.76 4.71 24.95
C GLY A 67 34.71 5.50 23.67
N LYS A 68 33.80 5.09 22.79
CA LYS A 68 33.55 5.74 21.50
C LYS A 68 32.09 6.12 21.39
N ALA A 69 31.80 7.33 20.92
CA ALA A 69 30.46 7.75 20.58
C ALA A 69 30.37 8.14 19.12
N LYS A 70 29.27 7.75 18.48
CA LYS A 70 29.00 8.08 17.09
C LYS A 70 28.08 9.29 17.05
N MET A 71 28.47 10.27 16.27
CA MET A 71 27.64 11.44 15.97
C MET A 71 26.87 11.22 14.69
N TYR A 72 25.59 11.51 14.72
CA TYR A 72 24.71 11.38 13.55
C TYR A 72 24.14 12.73 13.18
N GLU A 73 24.08 12.97 11.89
CA GLU A 73 23.41 14.12 11.29
C GLU A 73 22.20 13.63 10.51
N ASN A 74 21.07 14.34 10.61
CA ASN A 74 19.92 14.07 9.78
C ASN A 74 20.13 14.75 8.41
N ARG A 75 20.24 13.95 7.35
CA ARG A 75 20.32 14.47 5.97
C ARG A 75 19.04 14.16 5.23
N GLU A 76 18.61 15.14 4.46
CA GLU A 76 17.49 14.96 3.55
C GLU A 76 17.94 14.20 2.31
N LYS A 77 17.26 13.09 2.03
CA LYS A 77 17.45 12.31 0.82
C LYS A 77 16.20 12.41 -0.04
N VAL A 78 16.36 12.99 -1.20
CA VAL A 78 15.27 13.09 -2.17
C VAL A 78 15.24 11.83 -3.00
N HIS A 79 14.10 11.19 -2.99
CA HIS A 79 13.79 10.03 -3.83
C HIS A 79 12.90 10.49 -4.98
N ALA A 80 13.15 9.98 -6.17
CA ALA A 80 12.31 10.22 -7.33
C ALA A 80 11.98 8.89 -7.99
N VAL A 81 10.71 8.67 -8.27
CA VAL A 81 10.24 7.50 -9.03
C VAL A 81 9.44 8.00 -10.21
N ASN A 82 9.77 7.50 -11.38
CA ASN A 82 8.99 7.71 -12.57
C ASN A 82 7.77 6.81 -12.51
N ILE A 83 6.61 7.41 -12.57
CA ILE A 83 5.33 6.71 -12.69
C ILE A 83 4.72 7.08 -14.04
N TRP A 84 3.80 6.27 -14.51
CA TRP A 84 3.00 6.60 -15.66
C TRP A 84 1.53 6.42 -15.33
N TYR A 85 0.66 7.09 -16.04
CA TYR A 85 -0.77 6.91 -15.91
C TYR A 85 -1.46 7.09 -17.27
N PRO A 86 -2.52 6.31 -17.51
CA PRO A 86 -3.28 6.42 -18.74
C PRO A 86 -4.24 7.61 -18.69
N VAL A 87 -4.42 8.26 -19.83
CA VAL A 87 -5.35 9.38 -19.98
C VAL A 87 -6.16 9.26 -21.25
N GLN A 88 -7.39 9.82 -21.22
CA GLN A 88 -8.19 10.10 -22.40
C GLN A 88 -8.49 11.59 -22.43
N GLY A 89 -7.97 12.28 -23.44
CA GLY A 89 -8.01 13.74 -23.48
C GLY A 89 -7.34 14.35 -22.24
N ARG A 90 -8.13 14.93 -21.33
CA ARG A 90 -7.65 15.53 -20.07
C ARG A 90 -8.00 14.69 -18.84
N GLN A 91 -8.68 13.59 -19.02
CA GLN A 91 -9.14 12.74 -17.92
C GLN A 91 -8.15 11.62 -17.67
N GLN A 92 -7.68 11.49 -16.43
CA GLN A 92 -6.92 10.34 -15.99
C GLN A 92 -7.86 9.14 -15.85
N LEU A 93 -7.44 8.00 -16.42
CA LEU A 93 -8.17 6.75 -16.37
C LEU A 93 -7.51 5.79 -15.36
N SER A 94 -8.27 4.80 -14.91
CA SER A 94 -7.69 3.60 -14.33
C SER A 94 -7.17 2.68 -15.45
N ASP A 95 -6.24 1.77 -15.13
CA ASP A 95 -5.75 0.79 -16.10
C ASP A 95 -6.90 -0.04 -16.71
N GLU A 96 -7.89 -0.38 -15.88
CA GLU A 96 -9.04 -1.16 -16.30
C GLU A 96 -9.88 -0.42 -17.35
N GLU A 97 -10.21 0.85 -17.08
CA GLU A 97 -10.93 1.71 -18.01
C GLU A 97 -10.14 1.91 -19.30
N PHE A 98 -8.83 2.13 -19.18
CA PHE A 98 -7.96 2.35 -20.31
C PHE A 98 -7.90 1.13 -21.25
N PHE A 99 -7.60 -0.08 -20.74
CA PHE A 99 -7.54 -1.28 -21.57
C PHE A 99 -8.90 -1.69 -22.08
N GLN A 100 -9.97 -1.42 -21.34
CA GLN A 100 -11.33 -1.64 -21.82
C GLN A 100 -11.67 -0.73 -23.00
N ILE A 101 -11.33 0.56 -22.94
CA ILE A 101 -11.52 1.51 -24.04
C ILE A 101 -10.63 1.16 -25.22
N ALA A 102 -9.37 0.79 -24.96
CA ALA A 102 -8.43 0.38 -25.99
C ALA A 102 -8.85 -0.91 -26.72
N GLY A 103 -9.72 -1.72 -26.10
CA GLY A 103 -10.12 -3.04 -26.62
C GLY A 103 -9.04 -4.10 -26.44
N ASP A 104 -8.06 -3.87 -25.57
CA ASP A 104 -6.96 -4.79 -25.27
C ASP A 104 -7.36 -5.75 -24.16
N GLN A 105 -8.02 -6.84 -24.54
CA GLN A 105 -8.57 -7.82 -23.61
C GLN A 105 -7.48 -8.53 -22.78
N ASP A 106 -6.33 -8.81 -23.38
CA ASP A 106 -5.25 -9.54 -22.70
C ASP A 106 -4.66 -8.72 -21.53
N ASN A 107 -4.43 -7.43 -21.75
CA ASN A 107 -3.91 -6.54 -20.72
C ASN A 107 -4.99 -6.16 -19.69
N LEU A 108 -6.24 -6.06 -20.09
CA LEU A 108 -7.37 -5.94 -19.19
C LEU A 108 -7.45 -7.13 -18.24
N ASP A 109 -7.37 -8.35 -18.74
CA ASP A 109 -7.42 -9.57 -17.93
C ASP A 109 -6.24 -9.65 -16.92
N ARG A 110 -5.04 -9.23 -17.34
CA ARG A 110 -3.88 -9.14 -16.44
C ARG A 110 -4.14 -8.14 -15.31
N THR A 111 -4.67 -6.98 -15.62
CA THR A 111 -5.01 -5.94 -14.66
C THR A 111 -6.07 -6.42 -13.67
N LEU A 112 -7.15 -7.02 -14.16
CA LEU A 112 -8.21 -7.58 -13.32
C LEU A 112 -7.70 -8.70 -12.41
N LYS A 113 -6.82 -9.58 -12.90
CA LYS A 113 -6.19 -10.62 -12.08
C LYS A 113 -5.32 -10.03 -10.97
N LEU A 114 -4.56 -8.97 -11.24
CA LEU A 114 -3.76 -8.29 -10.22
C LEU A 114 -4.66 -7.68 -9.14
N ARG A 115 -5.73 -6.99 -9.54
CA ARG A 115 -6.71 -6.38 -8.61
C ARG A 115 -7.40 -7.43 -7.75
N ALA A 116 -7.89 -8.52 -8.36
CA ALA A 116 -8.51 -9.62 -7.63
C ALA A 116 -7.56 -10.29 -6.64
N LYS A 117 -6.28 -10.45 -7.02
CA LYS A 117 -5.24 -10.94 -6.11
C LYS A 117 -5.03 -9.99 -4.94
N GLY A 118 -4.96 -8.69 -5.20
CA GLY A 118 -4.81 -7.65 -4.18
C GLY A 118 -5.99 -7.65 -3.19
N GLU A 119 -7.21 -7.70 -3.68
CA GLU A 119 -8.43 -7.77 -2.86
C GLU A 119 -8.46 -9.02 -1.98
N LYS A 120 -8.15 -10.18 -2.55
CA LYS A 120 -8.05 -11.43 -1.79
C LYS A 120 -7.00 -11.33 -0.68
N GLN A 121 -5.84 -10.80 -1.01
CA GLN A 121 -4.73 -10.65 -0.07
C GLN A 121 -5.07 -9.66 1.05
N GLN A 122 -5.71 -8.55 0.73
CA GLN A 122 -6.17 -7.57 1.71
C GLN A 122 -7.19 -8.19 2.68
N LYS A 123 -8.19 -8.90 2.15
CA LYS A 123 -9.19 -9.60 2.99
C LYS A 123 -8.55 -10.64 3.90
N GLN A 124 -7.63 -11.45 3.36
CA GLN A 124 -6.91 -12.44 4.16
C GLN A 124 -6.09 -11.77 5.28
N GLY A 125 -5.39 -10.68 4.98
CA GLY A 125 -4.67 -9.90 5.99
C GLY A 125 -5.58 -9.36 7.09
N GLN A 126 -6.76 -8.86 6.74
CA GLN A 126 -7.76 -8.40 7.70
C GLN A 126 -8.25 -9.53 8.62
N TYR A 127 -8.53 -10.73 8.08
CA TYR A 127 -8.93 -11.87 8.89
C TYR A 127 -7.83 -12.31 9.86
N VAL A 128 -6.57 -12.37 9.40
CA VAL A 128 -5.41 -12.68 10.26
C VAL A 128 -5.25 -11.65 11.36
N MET A 129 -5.41 -10.37 11.05
CA MET A 129 -5.35 -9.27 12.02
C MET A 129 -6.47 -9.38 13.05
N MET A 130 -7.70 -9.64 12.64
CA MET A 130 -8.84 -9.79 13.57
C MET A 130 -8.66 -11.02 14.46
N GLY A 131 -8.28 -12.18 13.90
CA GLY A 131 -8.01 -13.39 14.66
C GLY A 131 -6.84 -13.21 15.63
N GLY A 132 -5.77 -12.58 15.19
CA GLY A 132 -4.64 -12.22 16.04
C GLY A 132 -5.01 -11.29 17.19
N GLY A 133 -5.81 -10.26 16.91
CA GLY A 133 -6.33 -9.35 17.94
C GLY A 133 -7.17 -10.07 19.00
N ALA A 134 -8.09 -10.95 18.60
CA ALA A 134 -8.88 -11.76 19.50
C ALA A 134 -8.00 -12.67 20.38
N ALA A 135 -7.02 -13.35 19.78
CA ALA A 135 -6.07 -14.20 20.50
C ALA A 135 -5.23 -13.41 21.51
N ALA A 136 -4.78 -12.20 21.12
CA ALA A 136 -4.03 -11.32 22.01
C ALA A 136 -4.85 -10.93 23.25
N VAL A 137 -6.10 -10.51 23.06
CA VAL A 137 -7.01 -10.14 24.16
C VAL A 137 -7.27 -11.32 25.09
N VAL A 138 -7.61 -12.48 24.54
CA VAL A 138 -7.83 -13.71 25.33
C VAL A 138 -6.57 -14.08 26.10
N GLY A 139 -5.41 -14.03 25.47
CA GLY A 139 -4.13 -14.32 26.11
C GLY A 139 -3.83 -13.39 27.29
N LEU A 140 -4.08 -12.09 27.13
CA LEU A 140 -3.94 -11.11 28.23
C LEU A 140 -4.89 -11.39 29.38
N VAL A 141 -6.16 -11.68 29.09
CA VAL A 141 -7.15 -12.03 30.14
C VAL A 141 -6.71 -13.28 30.91
N LEU A 142 -6.28 -14.33 30.20
CA LEU A 142 -5.81 -15.56 30.86
C LEU A 142 -4.57 -15.31 31.74
N THR A 143 -3.66 -14.46 31.28
CA THR A 143 -2.44 -14.13 32.03
C THR A 143 -2.76 -13.31 33.28
N TYR A 144 -3.51 -12.22 33.16
CA TYR A 144 -3.71 -11.26 34.24
C TYR A 144 -4.88 -11.60 35.16
N ALA A 145 -5.97 -12.14 34.65
CA ALA A 145 -7.15 -12.46 35.45
C ALA A 145 -7.12 -13.88 36.04
N ALA A 146 -6.57 -14.85 35.30
CA ALA A 146 -6.52 -16.24 35.73
C ALA A 146 -5.13 -16.71 36.19
N GLY A 147 -4.09 -15.90 36.03
CA GLY A 147 -2.71 -16.24 36.43
C GLY A 147 -2.09 -17.39 35.58
N ILE A 148 -2.61 -17.64 34.40
CA ILE A 148 -2.23 -18.76 33.54
C ILE A 148 -1.08 -18.34 32.64
N THR A 149 0.14 -18.84 32.90
CA THR A 149 1.35 -18.52 32.12
C THR A 149 1.22 -18.77 30.60
N PRO A 150 0.58 -19.83 30.09
CA PRO A 150 0.35 -20.00 28.65
C PRO A 150 -0.42 -18.85 27.99
N GLY A 151 -1.20 -18.05 28.73
CA GLY A 151 -1.89 -16.88 28.22
C GLY A 151 -0.94 -15.84 27.65
N TYR A 152 0.24 -15.68 28.23
CA TYR A 152 1.27 -14.76 27.72
C TYR A 152 1.74 -15.14 26.30
N TYR A 153 2.00 -16.42 26.05
CA TYR A 153 2.39 -16.88 24.72
C TYR A 153 1.27 -16.70 23.68
N LEU A 154 0.03 -16.89 24.10
CA LEU A 154 -1.12 -16.62 23.24
C LEU A 154 -1.25 -15.15 22.91
N ALA A 155 -1.02 -14.26 23.88
CA ALA A 155 -1.02 -12.81 23.67
C ALA A 155 0.07 -12.39 22.70
N MET A 156 1.29 -12.91 22.84
CA MET A 156 2.39 -12.62 21.93
C MET A 156 2.11 -13.14 20.50
N ALA A 157 1.65 -14.39 20.37
CA ALA A 157 1.27 -14.95 19.07
C ALA A 157 0.17 -14.13 18.39
N GLY A 158 -0.81 -13.66 19.18
CA GLY A 158 -1.86 -12.77 18.73
C GLY A 158 -1.30 -11.43 18.22
N GLY A 159 -0.36 -10.83 18.93
CA GLY A 159 0.33 -9.60 18.50
C GLY A 159 1.08 -9.75 17.19
N VAL A 160 1.80 -10.87 17.01
CA VAL A 160 2.46 -11.20 15.73
C VAL A 160 1.42 -11.37 14.61
N GLY A 161 0.28 -12.00 14.91
CA GLY A 161 -0.83 -12.14 13.95
C GLY A 161 -1.38 -10.78 13.51
N VAL A 162 -1.55 -9.83 14.43
CA VAL A 162 -1.98 -8.46 14.09
C VAL A 162 -0.97 -7.78 13.18
N GLY A 163 0.32 -7.80 13.53
CA GLY A 163 1.38 -7.16 12.73
C GLY A 163 1.51 -7.79 11.34
N GLY A 164 1.54 -9.12 11.26
CA GLY A 164 1.61 -9.85 10.00
C GLY A 164 0.38 -9.64 9.13
N GLY A 165 -0.82 -9.67 9.72
CA GLY A 165 -2.08 -9.41 9.03
C GLY A 165 -2.17 -7.98 8.48
N TYR A 166 -1.71 -7.00 9.25
CA TYR A 166 -1.61 -5.60 8.81
C TYR A 166 -0.68 -5.47 7.58
N TYR A 167 0.54 -6.01 7.70
CA TYR A 167 1.50 -5.98 6.59
C TYR A 167 0.93 -6.62 5.32
N TRP A 168 0.28 -7.78 5.46
CA TRP A 168 -0.32 -8.50 4.34
C TRP A 168 -1.49 -7.72 3.71
N SER A 169 -2.35 -7.14 4.54
CA SER A 169 -3.44 -6.27 4.09
C SER A 169 -2.91 -5.05 3.33
N MET A 170 -1.82 -4.43 3.82
CA MET A 170 -1.19 -3.28 3.17
C MET A 170 -0.58 -3.65 1.80
N MET A 171 0.03 -4.84 1.67
CA MET A 171 0.51 -5.32 0.38
C MET A 171 -0.63 -5.57 -0.62
N GLY A 172 -1.75 -6.12 -0.16
CA GLY A 172 -2.95 -6.26 -0.99
C GLY A 172 -3.50 -4.91 -1.46
N ALA A 173 -3.57 -3.93 -0.56
CA ALA A 173 -4.00 -2.57 -0.88
C ALA A 173 -3.08 -1.90 -1.92
N ARG A 174 -1.77 -2.12 -1.84
CA ARG A 174 -0.81 -1.64 -2.85
C ARG A 174 -1.11 -2.19 -4.24
N MET A 175 -1.43 -3.48 -4.36
CA MET A 175 -1.79 -4.09 -5.66
C MET A 175 -3.05 -3.50 -6.27
N MET A 176 -3.91 -2.87 -5.46
CA MET A 176 -5.13 -2.19 -5.91
C MET A 176 -4.93 -0.68 -6.11
N SER A 177 -3.76 -0.15 -5.80
CA SER A 177 -3.45 1.26 -5.99
C SER A 177 -3.39 1.61 -7.48
N LYS A 178 -3.77 2.84 -7.81
CA LYS A 178 -3.72 3.35 -9.19
C LYS A 178 -2.30 3.43 -9.75
N ASP A 179 -1.31 3.53 -8.86
CA ASP A 179 0.11 3.63 -9.22
C ASP A 179 0.78 2.26 -9.41
N THR A 180 0.02 1.17 -9.25
CA THR A 180 0.53 -0.18 -9.43
C THR A 180 -0.07 -0.78 -10.69
N HIS A 181 0.75 -0.90 -11.71
CA HIS A 181 0.37 -1.42 -13.01
C HIS A 181 0.68 -2.91 -13.13
N ALA A 182 -0.23 -3.66 -13.75
CA ALA A 182 -0.03 -5.08 -14.08
C ALA A 182 0.73 -5.27 -15.39
N VAL A 183 0.88 -4.20 -16.15
CA VAL A 183 1.37 -4.15 -17.51
C VAL A 183 2.49 -3.14 -17.60
N GLU A 184 3.46 -3.40 -18.46
CA GLU A 184 4.55 -2.46 -18.70
C GLU A 184 4.04 -1.25 -19.51
N ARG A 185 4.70 -0.09 -19.29
CA ARG A 185 4.38 1.14 -20.02
C ARG A 185 4.36 0.95 -21.54
N ALA A 186 5.33 0.19 -22.08
CA ALA A 186 5.44 -0.05 -23.52
C ALA A 186 4.21 -0.76 -24.10
N ASP A 187 3.59 -1.64 -23.33
CA ASP A 187 2.37 -2.33 -23.76
C ASP A 187 1.16 -1.39 -23.71
N ALA A 188 1.09 -0.51 -22.70
CA ALA A 188 0.07 0.52 -22.61
C ALA A 188 0.19 1.52 -23.78
N ASP A 189 1.41 1.99 -24.09
CA ASP A 189 1.64 2.85 -25.24
C ASP A 189 1.21 2.19 -26.56
N ARG A 190 1.48 0.89 -26.72
CA ARG A 190 1.05 0.13 -27.92
C ARG A 190 -0.48 0.05 -28.01
N ALA A 191 -1.16 -0.22 -26.90
CA ALA A 191 -2.62 -0.25 -26.85
C ALA A 191 -3.22 1.12 -27.22
N ALA A 192 -2.65 2.23 -26.68
CA ALA A 192 -3.06 3.57 -27.05
C ALA A 192 -2.87 3.86 -28.55
N GLN A 193 -1.72 3.50 -29.10
CA GLN A 193 -1.43 3.70 -30.53
C GLN A 193 -2.39 2.93 -31.44
N GLN A 194 -2.70 1.67 -31.11
CA GLN A 194 -3.65 0.85 -31.86
C GLN A 194 -5.05 1.44 -31.83
N TYR A 195 -5.51 1.86 -30.64
CA TYR A 195 -6.80 2.54 -30.49
C TYR A 195 -6.86 3.83 -31.32
N ASN A 196 -5.85 4.69 -31.22
CA ASN A 196 -5.80 5.96 -31.92
C ASN A 196 -5.71 5.79 -33.44
N ALA A 197 -5.03 4.75 -33.92
CA ALA A 197 -5.01 4.40 -35.34
C ALA A 197 -6.39 4.05 -35.88
N ASN A 198 -7.21 3.38 -35.07
CA ASN A 198 -8.58 3.00 -35.43
C ASN A 198 -9.56 4.19 -35.34
N LEU A 199 -9.29 5.19 -34.51
CA LEU A 199 -10.11 6.40 -34.40
C LEU A 199 -10.05 7.29 -35.65
N ARG A 200 -8.88 7.39 -36.27
CA ARG A 200 -8.62 8.28 -37.43
C ARG A 200 -9.62 8.15 -38.58
N PRO A 201 -9.98 6.94 -39.02
CA PRO A 201 -10.92 6.77 -40.15
C PRO A 201 -12.36 7.10 -39.77
N THR A 202 -12.75 6.95 -38.49
CA THR A 202 -14.13 7.11 -38.03
C THR A 202 -14.50 8.56 -37.75
N VAL A 203 -13.55 9.43 -37.41
CA VAL A 203 -13.81 10.81 -36.96
C VAL A 203 -13.36 11.86 -37.97
N GLY A 204 -12.77 11.45 -39.11
CA GLY A 204 -12.29 12.39 -40.13
C GLY A 204 -11.21 13.37 -39.60
N TYR A 205 -10.41 12.93 -38.63
CA TYR A 205 -9.44 13.76 -37.93
C TYR A 205 -8.27 14.13 -38.86
N SER A 206 -8.28 15.35 -39.35
CA SER A 206 -7.19 15.94 -40.17
C SER A 206 -6.17 16.72 -39.34
N GLY A 207 -6.06 16.44 -38.05
CA GLY A 207 -5.13 17.10 -37.15
C GLY A 207 -3.68 16.67 -37.43
N LYS A 208 -2.84 17.58 -37.86
CA LYS A 208 -1.37 17.45 -37.81
C LYS A 208 -0.96 17.53 -36.33
N PHE A 209 -0.27 16.51 -35.86
CA PHE A 209 0.42 16.53 -34.57
C PHE A 209 1.78 17.16 -34.74
#